data_980f752a3a1e770aaf825b6969672561
#
_entry.id   980f752a3a1e770aaf825b6969672561
#
_cell.length_a   1.000
_cell.length_b   1.000
_cell.length_c   1.000
_cell.angle_alpha   90.00
_cell.angle_beta   90.00
_cell.angle_gamma   90.00
#
_symmetry.space_group_name_H-M   'P 1'
#
loop_
_entity.id
_entity.type
_entity.pdbx_description
1 polymer ?
#
loop_
_entity_poly.entity_id
_entity_poly.type
_entity_poly.pdbx_seq_one_letter_code
_entity_poly.pdbx_strand_id
1 'polypeptide(L)'
;MVLAVVLVVFFTIANSYRGRFLNHTTINGVNCSGKTVEEVNSALNEQAQNYSLKLKEREGQEETITGKEINLTYADQGEVQKLLDDVSPYAWIGALFRDTDLTTGQNLSYDETALKEALENLRAFNPAYEQAPTDACLVKGEDVFTIQKESQGYKLDEDKTVKAIDQAIQNGTAELDLDESGCYEAPSVYSDDAGLQTQLNKVNGYLNAKITYDFEDRTIPVGKEDIMNMIAEQDDHTYILDPDLVLEFVKTKLAYKTDTFGLSRTVTTHSGKKITLKGGDYGWCINRSETAEELIQHIEGAEEKTLEPVYSYSGKSRATNDLGGTYVEISIAAQTLWCYKDGKVIVETPVVTGNPARGNSTPAGGVWAIDAKKSPATLGNMEI
;
A
#
# COMPACT_ATOMS: atom_id res chain seq x y z
N MET A 1 -19.68 79.89 -49.70
CA MET A 1 -20.40 78.70 -50.22
C MET A 1 -19.67 77.37 -49.91
N VAL A 2 -18.38 77.24 -50.21
CA VAL A 2 -17.58 75.99 -49.96
C VAL A 2 -17.60 75.52 -48.47
N LEU A 3 -17.37 76.49 -47.55
CA LEU A 3 -17.38 76.16 -46.09
C LEU A 3 -18.74 75.63 -45.60
N ALA A 4 -19.84 76.18 -46.10
CA ALA A 4 -21.20 75.72 -45.74
C ALA A 4 -21.46 74.26 -46.23
N VAL A 5 -20.98 73.96 -47.48
CA VAL A 5 -21.10 72.57 -48.01
C VAL A 5 -20.25 71.62 -47.23
N VAL A 6 -19.01 71.99 -46.86
CA VAL A 6 -18.12 71.14 -46.01
C VAL A 6 -18.77 70.86 -44.64
N LEU A 7 -19.34 71.88 -44.01
CA LEU A 7 -20.05 71.67 -42.71
C LEU A 7 -21.28 70.80 -42.86
N VAL A 8 -22.08 70.96 -43.92
CA VAL A 8 -23.25 70.07 -44.16
C VAL A 8 -22.79 68.61 -44.32
N VAL A 9 -21.73 68.37 -45.14
CA VAL A 9 -21.17 67.01 -45.32
C VAL A 9 -20.67 66.45 -43.97
N PHE A 10 -19.92 67.31 -43.23
CA PHE A 10 -19.35 66.92 -41.95
C PHE A 10 -20.47 66.42 -40.95
N PHE A 11 -21.53 67.24 -40.78
CA PHE A 11 -22.61 66.96 -39.91
C PHE A 11 -23.48 65.82 -40.43
N THR A 12 -23.63 65.69 -41.74
CA THR A 12 -24.37 64.53 -42.33
C THR A 12 -23.65 63.20 -42.03
N ILE A 13 -22.31 63.16 -42.23
CA ILE A 13 -21.52 61.99 -41.90
C ILE A 13 -21.54 61.72 -40.39
N ALA A 14 -21.30 62.75 -39.55
CA ALA A 14 -21.36 62.60 -38.09
C ALA A 14 -22.73 62.06 -37.65
N ASN A 15 -23.85 62.52 -38.26
CA ASN A 15 -25.16 62.02 -37.93
C ASN A 15 -25.40 60.56 -38.34
N SER A 16 -24.72 60.07 -39.36
CA SER A 16 -24.78 58.62 -39.75
C SER A 16 -24.09 57.69 -38.75
N TYR A 17 -23.18 58.21 -37.92
CA TYR A 17 -22.57 57.48 -36.81
C TYR A 17 -23.30 57.57 -35.48
N ARG A 18 -24.45 58.27 -35.44
CA ARG A 18 -25.27 58.23 -34.23
C ARG A 18 -25.77 56.82 -33.96
N GLY A 19 -25.44 56.24 -32.79
CA GLY A 19 -25.80 54.89 -32.43
C GLY A 19 -24.97 53.80 -33.17
N ARG A 20 -23.81 54.18 -33.74
CA ARG A 20 -22.89 53.29 -34.41
C ARG A 20 -21.46 53.60 -34.02
N PHE A 21 -20.61 52.52 -33.97
CA PHE A 21 -19.18 52.68 -33.78
C PHE A 21 -18.54 53.33 -34.99
N LEU A 22 -17.46 54.06 -34.73
CA LEU A 22 -16.68 54.70 -35.81
C LEU A 22 -15.88 53.64 -36.61
N ASN A 23 -15.41 54.07 -37.79
CA ASN A 23 -14.52 53.25 -38.60
C ASN A 23 -13.27 52.85 -37.81
N HIS A 24 -12.66 51.72 -38.15
CA HIS A 24 -11.44 51.19 -37.53
C HIS A 24 -11.59 50.92 -36.00
N THR A 25 -12.84 50.65 -35.56
CA THR A 25 -13.08 50.24 -34.17
C THR A 25 -13.18 48.72 -34.11
N THR A 26 -12.39 48.10 -33.19
CA THR A 26 -12.52 46.72 -32.80
C THR A 26 -12.96 46.63 -31.33
N ILE A 27 -13.71 45.56 -31.00
CA ILE A 27 -14.07 45.19 -29.62
C ILE A 27 -13.70 43.72 -29.45
N ASN A 28 -12.83 43.41 -28.50
CA ASN A 28 -12.30 42.07 -28.28
C ASN A 28 -11.78 41.42 -29.59
N GLY A 29 -11.14 42.22 -30.48
CA GLY A 29 -10.63 41.79 -31.78
C GLY A 29 -11.69 41.67 -32.89
N VAL A 30 -12.97 41.87 -32.60
CA VAL A 30 -14.05 41.87 -33.61
C VAL A 30 -14.18 43.25 -34.26
N ASN A 31 -14.21 43.30 -35.59
CA ASN A 31 -14.43 44.56 -36.31
C ASN A 31 -15.86 45.07 -36.13
N CYS A 32 -15.96 46.24 -35.48
CA CYS A 32 -17.22 46.91 -35.14
C CYS A 32 -17.47 48.18 -35.98
N SER A 33 -16.66 48.45 -36.98
CA SER A 33 -16.77 49.66 -37.81
C SER A 33 -18.16 49.84 -38.40
N GLY A 34 -18.81 50.93 -38.09
CA GLY A 34 -20.16 51.29 -38.58
C GLY A 34 -21.33 50.44 -38.04
N LYS A 35 -21.05 49.54 -37.09
CA LYS A 35 -22.06 48.63 -36.51
C LYS A 35 -22.82 49.27 -35.36
N THR A 36 -24.06 48.89 -35.16
CA THR A 36 -24.86 49.17 -33.97
C THR A 36 -24.48 48.23 -32.82
N VAL A 37 -25.00 48.47 -31.61
CA VAL A 37 -24.78 47.57 -30.46
C VAL A 37 -25.28 46.17 -30.72
N GLU A 38 -26.47 46.04 -31.34
CA GLU A 38 -27.06 44.74 -31.69
C GLU A 38 -26.20 43.99 -32.71
N GLU A 39 -25.67 44.69 -33.74
CA GLU A 39 -24.79 44.12 -34.74
C GLU A 39 -23.43 43.70 -34.15
N VAL A 40 -22.94 44.45 -33.15
CA VAL A 40 -21.71 44.11 -32.41
C VAL A 40 -21.94 42.89 -31.52
N ASN A 41 -23.04 42.86 -30.76
CA ASN A 41 -23.38 41.73 -29.92
C ASN A 41 -23.57 40.46 -30.73
N SER A 42 -24.18 40.56 -31.93
CA SER A 42 -24.28 39.43 -32.88
C SER A 42 -22.93 38.95 -33.35
N ALA A 43 -22.00 39.87 -33.65
CA ALA A 43 -20.66 39.52 -34.11
C ALA A 43 -19.80 38.89 -32.98
N LEU A 44 -19.92 39.38 -31.74
CA LEU A 44 -19.27 38.80 -30.57
C LEU A 44 -19.82 37.41 -30.27
N ASN A 45 -21.14 37.23 -30.42
CA ASN A 45 -21.76 35.91 -30.26
C ASN A 45 -21.31 34.92 -31.35
N GLU A 46 -21.18 35.38 -32.61
CA GLU A 46 -20.61 34.57 -33.69
C GLU A 46 -19.15 34.16 -33.41
N GLN A 47 -18.35 35.09 -32.83
CA GLN A 47 -17.00 34.78 -32.38
C GLN A 47 -17.00 33.72 -31.28
N ALA A 48 -17.90 33.82 -30.28
CA ALA A 48 -18.05 32.81 -29.22
C ALA A 48 -18.44 31.43 -29.79
N GLN A 49 -19.37 31.40 -30.74
CA GLN A 49 -19.76 30.15 -31.41
C GLN A 49 -18.62 29.51 -32.22
N ASN A 50 -17.70 30.32 -32.75
CA ASN A 50 -16.54 29.84 -33.51
C ASN A 50 -15.30 29.59 -32.63
N TYR A 51 -15.42 29.77 -31.31
CA TYR A 51 -14.38 29.42 -30.37
C TYR A 51 -14.10 27.93 -30.43
N SER A 52 -12.84 27.58 -30.23
CA SER A 52 -12.35 26.18 -30.21
C SER A 52 -11.31 26.04 -29.14
N LEU A 53 -11.55 25.18 -28.18
CA LEU A 53 -10.61 24.83 -27.13
C LEU A 53 -9.99 23.47 -27.44
N LYS A 54 -8.70 23.46 -27.69
CA LYS A 54 -7.93 22.23 -27.85
C LYS A 54 -7.50 21.73 -26.46
N LEU A 55 -7.88 20.50 -26.16
CA LEU A 55 -7.47 19.77 -24.96
C LEU A 55 -6.26 18.91 -25.30
N LYS A 56 -5.16 19.09 -24.60
CA LYS A 56 -3.97 18.24 -24.70
C LYS A 56 -4.00 17.20 -23.59
N GLU A 57 -4.04 15.95 -23.97
CA GLU A 57 -4.01 14.81 -23.06
C GLU A 57 -2.59 14.25 -22.89
N ARG A 58 -2.42 13.41 -21.88
CA ARG A 58 -1.20 12.60 -21.75
C ARG A 58 -0.93 11.81 -23.03
N GLU A 59 0.35 11.45 -23.25
CA GLU A 59 0.82 10.74 -24.44
C GLU A 59 0.59 11.48 -25.78
N GLY A 60 0.34 12.79 -25.73
CA GLY A 60 0.25 13.62 -26.93
C GLY A 60 -1.03 13.43 -27.72
N GLN A 61 -2.08 12.90 -27.11
CA GLN A 61 -3.42 12.91 -27.69
C GLN A 61 -4.02 14.31 -27.59
N GLU A 62 -4.84 14.67 -28.57
CA GLU A 62 -5.51 15.96 -28.61
C GLU A 62 -6.97 15.79 -28.97
N GLU A 63 -7.84 16.46 -28.24
CA GLU A 63 -9.27 16.54 -28.50
C GLU A 63 -9.70 18.01 -28.54
N THR A 64 -10.91 18.29 -29.02
CA THR A 64 -11.36 19.66 -29.21
C THR A 64 -12.80 19.81 -28.78
N ILE A 65 -13.10 20.85 -28.03
CA ILE A 65 -14.45 21.31 -27.71
C ILE A 65 -14.69 22.60 -28.46
N THR A 66 -15.79 22.69 -29.20
CA THR A 66 -16.18 23.88 -29.95
C THR A 66 -17.23 24.68 -29.20
N GLY A 67 -17.23 26.00 -29.39
CA GLY A 67 -18.26 26.87 -28.81
C GLY A 67 -19.67 26.49 -29.22
N LYS A 68 -19.85 25.93 -30.42
CA LYS A 68 -21.17 25.44 -30.89
C LYS A 68 -21.65 24.22 -30.11
N GLU A 69 -20.78 23.29 -29.77
CA GLU A 69 -21.15 22.09 -29.03
C GLU A 69 -21.65 22.40 -27.63
N ILE A 70 -21.09 23.44 -27.00
CA ILE A 70 -21.46 23.84 -25.63
C ILE A 70 -22.43 25.00 -25.58
N ASN A 71 -23.01 25.43 -26.75
CA ASN A 71 -23.87 26.59 -26.86
C ASN A 71 -23.25 27.86 -26.24
N LEU A 72 -21.95 28.09 -26.52
CA LEU A 72 -21.22 29.24 -25.97
C LEU A 72 -21.78 30.53 -26.53
N THR A 73 -22.14 31.47 -25.69
CA THR A 73 -22.73 32.76 -26.03
C THR A 73 -21.98 33.91 -25.33
N TYR A 74 -21.96 35.06 -25.99
CA TYR A 74 -21.54 36.31 -25.36
C TYR A 74 -22.75 36.99 -24.70
N ALA A 75 -22.71 37.10 -23.38
CA ALA A 75 -23.79 37.72 -22.57
C ALA A 75 -23.44 39.17 -22.26
N ASP A 76 -23.81 40.12 -23.16
CA ASP A 76 -23.61 41.55 -22.93
C ASP A 76 -24.40 42.03 -21.71
N GLN A 77 -23.72 42.60 -20.74
CA GLN A 77 -24.32 43.25 -19.56
C GLN A 77 -24.46 44.76 -19.71
N GLY A 78 -24.58 45.26 -20.96
CA GLY A 78 -24.65 46.67 -21.32
C GLY A 78 -23.29 47.33 -21.45
N GLU A 79 -22.20 46.55 -21.54
CA GLU A 79 -20.84 47.06 -21.69
C GLU A 79 -20.62 47.63 -23.10
N VAL A 80 -21.15 46.95 -24.14
CA VAL A 80 -21.03 47.41 -25.53
C VAL A 80 -21.74 48.75 -25.69
N GLN A 81 -22.93 48.93 -25.04
CA GLN A 81 -23.63 50.21 -25.06
C GLN A 81 -22.84 51.34 -24.36
N LYS A 82 -22.21 51.04 -23.19
CA LYS A 82 -21.33 52.01 -22.51
C LYS A 82 -20.14 52.45 -23.39
N LEU A 83 -19.52 51.49 -24.05
CA LEU A 83 -18.43 51.81 -24.97
C LEU A 83 -18.89 52.74 -26.13
N LEU A 84 -20.12 52.51 -26.64
CA LEU A 84 -20.71 53.38 -27.66
C LEU A 84 -21.07 54.78 -27.14
N ASP A 85 -21.56 54.88 -25.93
CA ASP A 85 -21.92 56.15 -25.30
C ASP A 85 -20.71 57.06 -25.10
N ASP A 86 -19.50 56.48 -24.94
CA ASP A 86 -18.25 57.23 -24.84
C ASP A 86 -17.70 57.69 -26.20
N VAL A 87 -18.29 57.26 -27.31
CA VAL A 87 -17.87 57.62 -28.67
C VAL A 87 -18.59 58.86 -29.15
N SER A 88 -17.83 59.92 -29.43
CA SER A 88 -18.36 61.10 -30.10
C SER A 88 -18.54 60.89 -31.59
N PRO A 89 -19.76 61.01 -32.17
CA PRO A 89 -19.96 60.90 -33.63
C PRO A 89 -19.14 61.92 -34.45
N TYR A 90 -18.79 63.04 -33.81
CA TYR A 90 -17.98 64.10 -34.46
C TYR A 90 -16.51 63.76 -34.60
N ALA A 91 -16.02 62.68 -33.98
CA ALA A 91 -14.64 62.20 -34.07
C ALA A 91 -14.38 61.37 -35.35
N TRP A 92 -15.38 61.19 -36.22
CA TRP A 92 -15.31 60.31 -37.39
C TRP A 92 -14.14 60.59 -38.33
N ILE A 93 -13.69 61.87 -38.49
CA ILE A 93 -12.53 62.20 -39.32
C ILE A 93 -11.26 61.59 -38.70
N GLY A 94 -11.08 61.68 -37.39
CA GLY A 94 -9.96 61.08 -36.68
C GLY A 94 -9.91 59.56 -36.83
N ALA A 95 -11.08 58.94 -36.82
CA ALA A 95 -11.24 57.51 -36.97
C ALA A 95 -10.90 56.96 -38.38
N LEU A 96 -10.79 57.83 -39.38
CA LEU A 96 -10.30 57.40 -40.70
C LEU A 96 -8.78 57.10 -40.74
N PHE A 97 -8.05 57.57 -39.70
CA PHE A 97 -6.59 57.52 -39.67
C PHE A 97 -6.04 56.85 -38.39
N ARG A 98 -6.91 56.36 -37.52
CA ARG A 98 -6.53 55.73 -36.26
C ARG A 98 -7.41 54.52 -35.99
N ASP A 99 -6.73 53.43 -35.67
CA ASP A 99 -7.41 52.24 -35.12
C ASP A 99 -7.78 52.51 -33.67
N THR A 100 -8.94 52.00 -33.27
CA THR A 100 -9.46 52.08 -31.89
C THR A 100 -9.78 50.67 -31.43
N ASP A 101 -8.94 50.11 -30.55
CA ASP A 101 -9.12 48.81 -29.98
C ASP A 101 -9.76 48.98 -28.60
N LEU A 102 -10.97 48.47 -28.45
CA LEU A 102 -11.75 48.47 -27.22
C LEU A 102 -11.85 47.04 -26.66
N THR A 103 -12.02 46.94 -25.37
CA THR A 103 -12.21 45.67 -24.70
C THR A 103 -13.41 45.75 -23.78
N THR A 104 -14.22 44.71 -23.80
CA THR A 104 -15.24 44.41 -22.78
C THR A 104 -14.77 43.27 -21.93
N GLY A 105 -15.42 43.03 -20.78
CA GLY A 105 -15.25 41.74 -20.08
C GLY A 105 -15.61 40.58 -21.01
N GLN A 106 -14.92 39.47 -20.88
CA GLN A 106 -15.30 38.24 -21.58
C GLN A 106 -16.49 37.59 -20.81
N ASN A 107 -17.68 38.16 -20.99
CA ASN A 107 -18.92 37.66 -20.38
C ASN A 107 -19.42 36.46 -21.23
N LEU A 108 -18.66 35.37 -21.20
CA LEU A 108 -19.02 34.15 -21.89
C LEU A 108 -19.92 33.29 -20.97
N SER A 109 -20.96 32.73 -21.56
CA SER A 109 -21.86 31.78 -20.90
C SER A 109 -22.09 30.60 -21.81
N TYR A 110 -22.14 29.42 -21.23
CA TYR A 110 -22.37 28.16 -21.95
C TYR A 110 -23.46 27.33 -21.25
N ASP A 111 -23.98 26.33 -21.94
CA ASP A 111 -24.92 25.38 -21.37
C ASP A 111 -24.14 24.26 -20.68
N GLU A 112 -24.29 24.15 -19.34
CA GLU A 112 -23.62 23.13 -18.52
C GLU A 112 -23.98 21.70 -18.97
N THR A 113 -25.24 21.48 -19.41
CA THR A 113 -25.66 20.15 -19.90
C THR A 113 -24.95 19.82 -21.22
N ALA A 114 -24.88 20.79 -22.12
CA ALA A 114 -24.18 20.60 -23.37
C ALA A 114 -22.68 20.41 -23.20
N LEU A 115 -22.06 21.10 -22.23
CA LEU A 115 -20.65 20.85 -21.89
C LEU A 115 -20.46 19.43 -21.35
N LYS A 116 -21.34 18.97 -20.45
CA LYS A 116 -21.25 17.61 -19.95
C LYS A 116 -21.42 16.56 -21.07
N GLU A 117 -22.36 16.73 -21.95
CA GLU A 117 -22.53 15.86 -23.12
C GLU A 117 -21.29 15.89 -24.05
N ALA A 118 -20.68 17.06 -24.25
CA ALA A 118 -19.46 17.18 -25.01
C ALA A 118 -18.29 16.42 -24.35
N LEU A 119 -18.16 16.52 -23.02
CA LEU A 119 -17.14 15.78 -22.26
C LEU A 119 -17.35 14.26 -22.34
N GLU A 120 -18.58 13.78 -22.16
CA GLU A 120 -18.91 12.34 -22.27
C GLU A 120 -18.56 11.75 -23.65
N ASN A 121 -18.55 12.58 -24.70
CA ASN A 121 -18.16 12.17 -26.06
C ASN A 121 -16.65 12.18 -26.29
N LEU A 122 -15.85 12.79 -25.40
CA LEU A 122 -14.40 12.76 -25.52
C LEU A 122 -13.86 11.35 -25.21
N ARG A 123 -12.81 10.96 -25.90
CA ARG A 123 -12.10 9.71 -25.63
C ARG A 123 -11.58 9.67 -24.20
N ALA A 124 -11.10 10.78 -23.68
CA ALA A 124 -10.54 10.91 -22.33
C ALA A 124 -11.54 10.56 -21.21
N PHE A 125 -12.84 10.66 -21.46
CA PHE A 125 -13.92 10.27 -20.55
C PHE A 125 -14.56 8.93 -20.89
N ASN A 126 -14.04 8.21 -21.90
CA ASN A 126 -14.58 6.90 -22.24
C ASN A 126 -13.99 5.83 -21.32
N PRO A 127 -14.84 5.08 -20.57
CA PRO A 127 -14.36 4.03 -19.65
C PRO A 127 -13.46 2.96 -20.27
N ALA A 128 -13.52 2.78 -21.58
CA ALA A 128 -12.65 1.85 -22.30
C ALA A 128 -11.18 2.31 -22.35
N TYR A 129 -10.92 3.58 -22.17
CA TYR A 129 -9.59 4.18 -22.17
C TYR A 129 -9.18 4.72 -20.79
N GLU A 130 -10.11 4.77 -19.83
CA GLU A 130 -9.79 5.13 -18.46
C GLU A 130 -8.87 4.10 -17.83
N GLN A 131 -7.77 4.57 -17.27
CA GLN A 131 -6.91 3.78 -16.40
C GLN A 131 -6.71 4.57 -15.12
N ALA A 132 -7.24 4.06 -14.02
CA ALA A 132 -7.02 4.67 -12.72
C ALA A 132 -5.52 4.66 -12.36
N PRO A 133 -5.03 5.65 -11.63
CA PRO A 133 -3.70 5.59 -11.07
C PRO A 133 -3.58 4.42 -10.08
N THR A 134 -2.38 3.89 -9.92
CA THR A 134 -2.09 2.89 -8.89
C THR A 134 -1.00 3.40 -7.97
N ASP A 135 -1.15 3.13 -6.70
CA ASP A 135 -0.16 3.50 -5.70
C ASP A 135 1.10 2.65 -5.80
N ALA A 136 2.23 3.22 -5.42
CA ALA A 136 3.43 2.45 -5.19
C ALA A 136 3.22 1.53 -3.99
N CYS A 137 3.72 0.29 -4.08
CA CYS A 137 3.60 -0.70 -3.02
C CYS A 137 4.85 -1.57 -2.92
N LEU A 138 5.00 -2.23 -1.76
CA LEU A 138 6.02 -3.27 -1.61
C LEU A 138 5.59 -4.55 -2.32
N VAL A 139 6.55 -5.21 -2.93
CA VAL A 139 6.36 -6.51 -3.58
C VAL A 139 7.40 -7.48 -3.06
N LYS A 140 6.93 -8.66 -2.65
CA LYS A 140 7.78 -9.77 -2.23
C LYS A 140 8.39 -10.45 -3.46
N GLY A 141 9.69 -10.29 -3.66
CA GLY A 141 10.45 -11.00 -4.68
C GLY A 141 10.93 -12.37 -4.20
N GLU A 142 11.75 -13.05 -4.98
CA GLU A 142 12.35 -14.35 -4.60
C GLU A 142 13.36 -14.18 -3.46
N ASP A 143 14.21 -13.17 -3.53
CA ASP A 143 15.32 -12.95 -2.60
C ASP A 143 15.20 -11.70 -1.74
N VAL A 144 14.46 -10.69 -2.18
CA VAL A 144 14.34 -9.38 -1.52
C VAL A 144 12.97 -8.78 -1.79
N PHE A 145 12.56 -7.87 -0.93
CA PHE A 145 11.42 -7.00 -1.20
C PHE A 145 11.86 -5.82 -2.05
N THR A 146 11.01 -5.42 -2.98
CA THR A 146 11.22 -4.26 -3.85
C THR A 146 10.00 -3.37 -3.84
N ILE A 147 10.14 -2.13 -4.32
CA ILE A 147 9.00 -1.24 -4.55
C ILE A 147 8.55 -1.39 -6.00
N GLN A 148 7.30 -1.76 -6.19
CA GLN A 148 6.61 -1.55 -7.45
C GLN A 148 6.22 -0.08 -7.52
N LYS A 149 6.65 0.59 -8.59
CA LYS A 149 6.34 2.00 -8.80
C LYS A 149 4.86 2.24 -9.04
N GLU A 150 4.43 3.40 -8.66
CA GLU A 150 3.13 3.95 -8.97
C GLU A 150 2.90 4.07 -10.50
N SER A 151 1.66 4.04 -10.91
CA SER A 151 1.22 4.39 -12.25
C SER A 151 0.38 5.66 -12.18
N GLN A 152 0.69 6.65 -13.04
CA GLN A 152 -0.07 7.90 -13.09
C GLN A 152 -1.48 7.71 -13.67
N GLY A 153 -1.70 6.66 -14.44
CA GLY A 153 -3.00 6.42 -15.07
C GLY A 153 -3.41 7.51 -16.09
N TYR A 154 -4.64 7.39 -16.57
CA TYR A 154 -5.24 8.30 -17.56
C TYR A 154 -6.66 8.72 -17.16
N LYS A 155 -7.08 8.46 -15.94
CA LYS A 155 -8.40 8.81 -15.47
C LYS A 155 -8.46 10.28 -15.09
N LEU A 156 -9.38 11.01 -15.70
CA LEU A 156 -9.66 12.40 -15.39
C LEU A 156 -10.54 12.54 -14.15
N ASP A 157 -10.25 13.56 -13.36
CA ASP A 157 -11.12 14.07 -12.31
C ASP A 157 -12.12 15.04 -12.98
N GLU A 158 -13.39 14.65 -13.07
CA GLU A 158 -14.44 15.40 -13.79
C GLU A 158 -14.56 16.83 -13.23
N ASP A 159 -14.58 17.00 -11.92
CA ASP A 159 -14.75 18.30 -11.28
C ASP A 159 -13.59 19.26 -11.58
N LYS A 160 -12.37 18.76 -11.53
CA LYS A 160 -11.17 19.54 -11.86
C LYS A 160 -11.13 19.89 -13.34
N THR A 161 -11.48 18.94 -14.18
CA THR A 161 -11.48 19.12 -15.64
C THR A 161 -12.50 20.16 -16.05
N VAL A 162 -13.73 20.08 -15.53
CA VAL A 162 -14.77 21.08 -15.80
C VAL A 162 -14.33 22.48 -15.36
N LYS A 163 -13.75 22.61 -14.17
CA LYS A 163 -13.21 23.89 -13.68
C LYS A 163 -12.11 24.45 -14.55
N ALA A 164 -11.18 23.61 -14.99
CA ALA A 164 -10.08 24.03 -15.86
C ALA A 164 -10.59 24.48 -17.23
N ILE A 165 -11.57 23.77 -17.78
CA ILE A 165 -12.22 24.13 -19.06
C ILE A 165 -12.98 25.45 -18.91
N ASP A 166 -13.75 25.64 -17.82
CA ASP A 166 -14.44 26.90 -17.56
C ASP A 166 -13.46 28.08 -17.51
N GLN A 167 -12.36 27.94 -16.78
CA GLN A 167 -11.32 28.96 -16.71
C GLN A 167 -10.70 29.24 -18.09
N ALA A 168 -10.42 28.21 -18.88
CA ALA A 168 -9.88 28.35 -20.23
C ALA A 168 -10.85 29.11 -21.14
N ILE A 169 -12.14 28.80 -21.10
CA ILE A 169 -13.19 29.48 -21.85
C ILE A 169 -13.29 30.96 -21.42
N GLN A 170 -13.36 31.24 -20.13
CA GLN A 170 -13.46 32.61 -19.59
C GLN A 170 -12.23 33.45 -19.94
N ASN A 171 -11.06 32.84 -20.06
CA ASN A 171 -9.82 33.51 -20.46
C ASN A 171 -9.63 33.59 -21.99
N GLY A 172 -10.51 32.98 -22.77
CA GLY A 172 -10.37 32.88 -24.23
C GLY A 172 -9.13 32.10 -24.68
N THR A 173 -8.70 31.13 -23.88
CA THR A 173 -7.51 30.32 -24.16
C THR A 173 -7.82 29.32 -25.29
N ALA A 174 -6.93 29.18 -26.25
CA ALA A 174 -7.13 28.28 -27.39
C ALA A 174 -6.69 26.83 -27.09
N GLU A 175 -5.86 26.61 -26.09
CA GLU A 175 -5.30 25.32 -25.72
C GLU A 175 -5.30 25.16 -24.21
N LEU A 176 -5.63 23.96 -23.73
CA LEU A 176 -5.58 23.56 -22.32
C LEU A 176 -4.84 22.23 -22.22
N ASP A 177 -3.71 22.23 -21.51
CA ASP A 177 -3.01 21.00 -21.14
C ASP A 177 -3.64 20.44 -19.86
N LEU A 178 -4.25 19.25 -19.98
CA LEU A 178 -4.98 18.61 -18.89
C LEU A 178 -4.04 18.08 -17.81
N ASP A 179 -2.80 17.73 -18.17
CA ASP A 179 -1.81 17.24 -17.19
C ASP A 179 -1.20 18.40 -16.41
N GLU A 180 -0.75 19.46 -17.07
CA GLU A 180 -0.25 20.66 -16.42
C GLU A 180 -1.31 21.35 -15.55
N SER A 181 -2.59 21.24 -15.95
CA SER A 181 -3.72 21.80 -15.19
C SER A 181 -4.20 20.89 -14.03
N GLY A 182 -3.56 19.73 -13.83
CA GLY A 182 -3.87 18.82 -12.72
C GLY A 182 -5.26 18.18 -12.84
N CYS A 183 -5.75 17.96 -14.05
CA CYS A 183 -7.06 17.39 -14.33
C CYS A 183 -7.12 15.88 -14.13
N TYR A 184 -5.98 15.17 -14.03
CA TYR A 184 -5.96 13.74 -13.81
C TYR A 184 -6.02 13.37 -12.34
N GLU A 185 -6.61 12.22 -12.04
CA GLU A 185 -6.42 11.58 -10.75
C GLU A 185 -4.93 11.25 -10.58
N ALA A 186 -4.44 11.27 -9.35
CA ALA A 186 -3.04 11.02 -9.03
C ALA A 186 -2.93 9.89 -7.99
N PRO A 187 -1.85 9.11 -8.00
CA PRO A 187 -1.56 8.17 -6.94
C PRO A 187 -1.50 8.86 -5.57
N SER A 188 -1.92 8.14 -4.54
CA SER A 188 -1.84 8.61 -3.15
C SER A 188 -0.47 8.32 -2.54
N VAL A 189 0.19 7.24 -2.99
CA VAL A 189 1.52 6.81 -2.53
C VAL A 189 2.47 6.74 -3.72
N TYR A 190 3.60 7.38 -3.59
CA TYR A 190 4.68 7.40 -4.58
C TYR A 190 5.86 6.53 -4.15
N SER A 191 6.67 6.10 -5.09
CA SER A 191 7.82 5.22 -4.84
C SER A 191 8.92 5.85 -3.97
N ASP A 192 8.93 7.16 -3.82
CA ASP A 192 9.83 7.92 -2.92
C ASP A 192 9.20 8.23 -1.56
N ASP A 193 8.00 7.72 -1.27
CA ASP A 193 7.35 7.90 0.04
C ASP A 193 8.23 7.38 1.18
N ALA A 194 8.43 8.20 2.20
CA ALA A 194 9.32 7.90 3.31
C ALA A 194 8.85 6.71 4.17
N GLY A 195 7.52 6.52 4.30
CA GLY A 195 6.93 5.39 5.01
C GLY A 195 7.21 4.08 4.28
N LEU A 196 6.98 4.08 2.95
CA LEU A 196 7.22 2.93 2.09
C LEU A 196 8.71 2.54 2.08
N GLN A 197 9.61 3.52 1.99
CA GLN A 197 11.07 3.29 2.07
C GLN A 197 11.50 2.75 3.44
N THR A 198 10.91 3.26 4.51
CA THR A 198 11.18 2.75 5.87
C THR A 198 10.76 1.30 6.01
N GLN A 199 9.58 0.96 5.48
CA GLN A 199 9.07 -0.40 5.51
C GLN A 199 9.91 -1.35 4.64
N LEU A 200 10.32 -0.93 3.44
CA LEU A 200 11.26 -1.69 2.60
C LEU A 200 12.55 -2.01 3.34
N ASN A 201 13.15 -1.01 3.98
CA ASN A 201 14.38 -1.17 4.74
C ASN A 201 14.18 -2.12 5.93
N LYS A 202 13.04 -2.03 6.62
CA LYS A 202 12.70 -2.88 7.76
C LYS A 202 12.61 -4.36 7.34
N VAL A 203 11.79 -4.68 6.34
CA VAL A 203 11.59 -6.08 5.93
C VAL A 203 12.83 -6.69 5.28
N ASN A 204 13.59 -5.92 4.49
CA ASN A 204 14.87 -6.39 3.96
C ASN A 204 15.95 -6.48 5.05
N GLY A 205 15.83 -5.69 6.13
CA GLY A 205 16.68 -5.77 7.31
C GLY A 205 16.57 -7.15 7.98
N TYR A 206 15.36 -7.70 8.10
CA TYR A 206 15.13 -9.04 8.66
C TYR A 206 15.94 -10.14 7.93
N LEU A 207 16.07 -10.01 6.61
CA LEU A 207 16.77 -10.98 5.77
C LEU A 207 18.29 -11.00 6.00
N ASN A 208 18.83 -10.06 6.75
CA ASN A 208 20.23 -10.02 7.13
C ASN A 208 20.53 -10.84 8.39
N ALA A 209 19.51 -11.30 9.12
CA ALA A 209 19.70 -12.14 10.29
C ALA A 209 20.32 -13.50 9.89
N LYS A 210 21.26 -13.96 10.68
CA LYS A 210 21.95 -15.24 10.53
C LYS A 210 21.88 -16.01 11.84
N ILE A 211 20.77 -16.69 12.03
CA ILE A 211 20.51 -17.44 13.26
C ILE A 211 20.79 -18.92 13.02
N THR A 212 21.46 -19.55 13.98
CA THR A 212 21.70 -21.00 13.96
C THR A 212 21.32 -21.57 15.32
N TYR A 213 20.41 -22.54 15.34
CA TYR A 213 20.11 -23.29 16.55
C TYR A 213 21.09 -24.44 16.75
N ASP A 214 21.71 -24.51 17.92
CA ASP A 214 22.62 -25.57 18.34
C ASP A 214 21.88 -26.54 19.28
N PHE A 215 21.92 -27.82 18.93
CA PHE A 215 21.33 -28.91 19.69
C PHE A 215 22.39 -29.87 20.25
N GLU A 216 23.64 -29.44 20.42
CA GLU A 216 24.82 -30.22 20.81
C GLU A 216 25.27 -31.25 19.76
N ASP A 217 24.34 -32.07 19.25
CA ASP A 217 24.64 -33.16 18.27
C ASP A 217 24.44 -32.68 16.81
N ARG A 218 23.77 -31.57 16.61
CA ARG A 218 23.47 -30.98 15.28
C ARG A 218 23.17 -29.50 15.39
N THR A 219 23.30 -28.81 14.27
CA THR A 219 22.87 -27.43 14.15
C THR A 219 21.79 -27.31 13.08
N ILE A 220 20.86 -26.38 13.27
CA ILE A 220 19.80 -26.05 12.30
C ILE A 220 19.87 -24.54 12.03
N PRO A 221 20.32 -24.14 10.82
CA PRO A 221 20.32 -22.73 10.44
C PRO A 221 18.90 -22.26 10.11
N VAL A 222 18.62 -21.01 10.43
CA VAL A 222 17.46 -20.26 9.93
C VAL A 222 17.93 -19.51 8.70
N GLY A 223 17.60 -20.02 7.53
CA GLY A 223 18.03 -19.45 6.26
C GLY A 223 17.20 -18.26 5.84
N LYS A 224 17.71 -17.50 4.88
CA LYS A 224 17.02 -16.35 4.28
C LYS A 224 15.62 -16.73 3.74
N GLU A 225 15.53 -17.89 3.08
CA GLU A 225 14.27 -18.43 2.58
C GLU A 225 13.27 -18.71 3.73
N ASP A 226 13.77 -19.25 4.86
CA ASP A 226 12.92 -19.48 6.03
C ASP A 226 12.37 -18.14 6.56
N ILE A 227 13.20 -17.11 6.68
CA ILE A 227 12.78 -15.77 7.12
C ILE A 227 11.79 -15.15 6.14
N MET A 228 12.05 -15.24 4.83
CA MET A 228 11.12 -14.80 3.79
C MET A 228 9.74 -15.44 3.95
N ASN A 229 9.69 -16.73 4.30
CA ASN A 229 8.45 -17.47 4.52
C ASN A 229 7.75 -17.12 5.85
N MET A 230 8.45 -16.44 6.76
CA MET A 230 7.89 -15.92 8.01
C MET A 230 7.30 -14.50 7.86
N ILE A 231 7.52 -13.84 6.72
CA ILE A 231 7.00 -12.50 6.46
C ILE A 231 5.70 -12.60 5.66
N ALA A 232 4.63 -12.04 6.23
CA ALA A 232 3.29 -11.99 5.63
C ALA A 232 2.85 -10.57 5.32
N GLU A 233 2.06 -10.44 4.25
CA GLU A 233 1.34 -9.22 3.90
C GLU A 233 0.10 -9.06 4.79
N GLN A 234 -0.16 -7.81 5.21
CA GLN A 234 -1.32 -7.42 5.99
C GLN A 234 -2.40 -6.81 5.07
N ASP A 235 -3.59 -6.60 5.59
CA ASP A 235 -4.72 -6.03 4.84
C ASP A 235 -4.46 -4.61 4.31
N ASP A 236 -3.54 -3.88 4.95
CA ASP A 236 -3.10 -2.54 4.54
C ASP A 236 -1.90 -2.54 3.58
N HIS A 237 -1.59 -3.69 3.00
CA HIS A 237 -0.43 -3.93 2.13
C HIS A 237 0.94 -3.70 2.79
N THR A 238 1.00 -3.64 4.12
CA THR A 238 2.26 -3.69 4.84
C THR A 238 2.75 -5.13 5.01
N TYR A 239 4.04 -5.32 5.25
CA TYR A 239 4.63 -6.63 5.50
C TYR A 239 5.19 -6.69 6.92
N ILE A 240 4.89 -7.75 7.63
CA ILE A 240 5.39 -7.99 8.99
C ILE A 240 6.03 -9.38 9.11
N LEU A 241 6.94 -9.53 10.06
CA LEU A 241 7.33 -10.84 10.55
C LEU A 241 6.14 -11.41 11.35
N ASP A 242 5.51 -12.43 10.80
CA ASP A 242 4.25 -12.99 11.33
C ASP A 242 4.54 -13.99 12.45
N PRO A 243 4.06 -13.74 13.69
CA PRO A 243 4.33 -14.62 14.82
C PRO A 243 3.82 -16.07 14.64
N ASP A 244 2.70 -16.27 13.94
CA ASP A 244 2.14 -17.59 13.68
C ASP A 244 3.00 -18.37 12.68
N LEU A 245 3.53 -17.71 11.65
CA LEU A 245 4.45 -18.34 10.71
C LEU A 245 5.80 -18.67 11.35
N VAL A 246 6.31 -17.80 12.25
CA VAL A 246 7.51 -18.10 13.05
C VAL A 246 7.26 -19.28 13.98
N LEU A 247 6.13 -19.32 14.66
CA LEU A 247 5.74 -20.45 15.52
C LEU A 247 5.63 -21.75 14.72
N GLU A 248 5.09 -21.70 13.51
CA GLU A 248 4.99 -22.87 12.63
C GLU A 248 6.38 -23.36 12.18
N PHE A 249 7.31 -22.46 11.90
CA PHE A 249 8.70 -22.82 11.65
C PHE A 249 9.32 -23.54 12.85
N VAL A 250 9.15 -23.00 14.06
CA VAL A 250 9.67 -23.66 15.29
C VAL A 250 9.08 -25.05 15.47
N LYS A 251 7.77 -25.24 15.24
CA LYS A 251 7.11 -26.53 15.32
C LYS A 251 7.64 -27.53 14.30
N THR A 252 7.76 -27.13 13.05
CA THR A 252 8.00 -28.03 11.92
C THR A 252 9.50 -28.25 11.62
N LYS A 253 10.29 -27.21 11.74
CA LYS A 253 11.72 -27.24 11.40
C LYS A 253 12.61 -27.54 12.61
N LEU A 254 12.23 -27.10 13.82
CA LEU A 254 13.00 -27.34 15.03
C LEU A 254 12.40 -28.50 15.84
N ALA A 255 11.25 -28.30 16.47
CA ALA A 255 10.68 -29.25 17.43
C ALA A 255 10.44 -30.64 16.83
N TYR A 256 9.82 -30.72 15.65
CA TYR A 256 9.56 -32.02 15.00
C TYR A 256 10.83 -32.84 14.75
N LYS A 257 11.97 -32.19 14.53
CA LYS A 257 13.24 -32.86 14.24
C LYS A 257 14.09 -33.18 15.48
N THR A 258 13.82 -32.53 16.60
CA THR A 258 14.73 -32.52 17.75
C THR A 258 14.07 -32.90 19.07
N ASP A 259 12.73 -32.83 19.17
CA ASP A 259 12.03 -33.25 20.37
C ASP A 259 12.09 -34.79 20.55
N THR A 260 12.40 -35.24 21.77
CA THR A 260 12.48 -36.65 22.13
C THR A 260 11.56 -37.00 23.29
N PHE A 261 10.79 -36.02 23.78
CA PHE A 261 9.84 -36.21 24.86
C PHE A 261 8.79 -37.31 24.52
N GLY A 262 8.63 -38.28 25.39
CA GLY A 262 7.69 -39.38 25.22
C GLY A 262 7.98 -40.37 24.09
N LEU A 263 9.13 -40.28 23.43
CA LEU A 263 9.50 -41.21 22.36
C LEU A 263 9.74 -42.63 22.94
N SER A 264 9.53 -43.62 22.05
CA SER A 264 9.86 -45.00 22.37
C SER A 264 11.38 -45.20 22.41
N ARG A 265 11.89 -45.88 23.44
CA ARG A 265 13.30 -46.14 23.64
C ARG A 265 13.57 -47.62 23.81
N THR A 266 14.55 -48.12 23.08
CA THR A 266 15.02 -49.50 23.27
C THR A 266 16.20 -49.50 24.23
N VAL A 267 16.04 -50.11 25.37
CA VAL A 267 17.03 -50.19 26.43
C VAL A 267 17.44 -51.64 26.72
N THR A 268 18.67 -51.83 27.22
CA THR A 268 19.11 -53.11 27.76
C THR A 268 18.93 -53.09 29.27
N THR A 269 18.05 -53.95 29.80
CA THR A 269 17.74 -54.04 31.25
C THR A 269 18.93 -54.58 32.03
N HIS A 270 18.85 -54.48 33.35
CA HIS A 270 19.84 -55.10 34.25
C HIS A 270 20.04 -56.61 33.99
N SER A 271 19.00 -57.31 33.61
CA SER A 271 19.10 -58.73 33.24
C SER A 271 19.74 -59.02 31.87
N GLY A 272 20.14 -58.00 31.13
CA GLY A 272 20.71 -58.10 29.76
C GLY A 272 19.65 -58.22 28.66
N LYS A 273 18.36 -58.20 28.97
CA LYS A 273 17.27 -58.29 27.99
C LYS A 273 17.07 -56.94 27.32
N LYS A 274 16.97 -56.90 26.00
CA LYS A 274 16.54 -55.69 25.25
C LYS A 274 15.01 -55.61 25.28
N ILE A 275 14.50 -54.47 25.71
CA ILE A 275 13.06 -54.12 25.71
C ILE A 275 12.85 -52.78 25.10
N THR A 276 11.67 -52.55 24.53
CA THR A 276 11.23 -51.23 24.06
C THR A 276 10.23 -50.65 25.05
N LEU A 277 10.60 -49.55 25.67
CA LEU A 277 9.76 -48.74 26.51
C LEU A 277 9.02 -47.71 25.65
N LYS A 278 7.72 -47.51 25.88
CA LYS A 278 6.88 -46.64 25.09
C LYS A 278 6.23 -45.59 25.98
N GLY A 279 6.41 -44.30 25.61
CA GLY A 279 5.84 -43.19 26.35
C GLY A 279 6.62 -42.83 27.62
N GLY A 280 5.97 -42.17 28.54
CA GLY A 280 6.54 -41.47 29.69
C GLY A 280 6.67 -39.97 29.42
N ASP A 281 7.27 -39.26 30.36
CA ASP A 281 7.44 -37.79 30.34
C ASP A 281 8.89 -37.36 30.30
N TYR A 282 9.79 -38.25 29.89
CA TYR A 282 11.23 -37.93 29.74
C TYR A 282 11.58 -37.57 28.30
N GLY A 283 12.51 -36.67 28.19
CA GLY A 283 13.12 -36.27 26.91
C GLY A 283 13.19 -34.76 26.71
N TRP A 284 13.70 -34.39 25.57
CA TRP A 284 13.78 -33.00 25.16
C TRP A 284 12.45 -32.55 24.56
N CYS A 285 11.97 -31.39 24.98
CA CYS A 285 10.79 -30.74 24.41
C CYS A 285 11.00 -29.24 24.36
N ILE A 286 10.98 -28.67 23.16
CA ILE A 286 11.09 -27.23 22.95
C ILE A 286 9.84 -26.53 23.47
N ASN A 287 10.01 -25.44 24.23
CA ASN A 287 8.97 -24.44 24.46
C ASN A 287 8.81 -23.62 23.18
N ARG A 288 7.85 -24.00 22.37
CA ARG A 288 7.68 -23.49 21.01
C ARG A 288 7.34 -22.01 20.98
N SER A 289 6.51 -21.55 21.92
CA SER A 289 6.10 -20.15 22.00
C SER A 289 7.26 -19.23 22.39
N GLU A 290 7.95 -19.55 23.51
CA GLU A 290 9.09 -18.73 23.94
C GLU A 290 10.25 -18.77 22.93
N THR A 291 10.52 -19.92 22.30
CA THR A 291 11.53 -20.01 21.23
C THR A 291 11.15 -19.16 20.00
N ALA A 292 9.85 -19.11 19.65
CA ALA A 292 9.37 -18.28 18.54
C ALA A 292 9.49 -16.78 18.87
N GLU A 293 9.14 -16.38 20.11
CA GLU A 293 9.27 -15.00 20.56
C GLU A 293 10.72 -14.54 20.55
N GLU A 294 11.67 -15.35 21.04
CA GLU A 294 13.10 -15.04 20.98
C GLU A 294 13.60 -14.97 19.52
N LEU A 295 13.16 -15.89 18.66
CA LEU A 295 13.54 -15.90 17.26
C LEU A 295 13.09 -14.61 16.56
N ILE A 296 11.86 -14.14 16.82
CA ILE A 296 11.35 -12.86 16.30
C ILE A 296 12.29 -11.71 16.68
N GLN A 297 12.65 -11.60 17.96
CA GLN A 297 13.53 -10.51 18.44
C GLN A 297 14.89 -10.53 17.75
N HIS A 298 15.49 -11.70 17.55
CA HIS A 298 16.79 -11.84 16.89
C HIS A 298 16.72 -11.53 15.39
N ILE A 299 15.62 -11.91 14.72
CA ILE A 299 15.40 -11.56 13.30
C ILE A 299 15.18 -10.04 13.17
N GLU A 300 14.36 -9.44 14.04
CA GLU A 300 14.13 -8.00 14.05
C GLU A 300 15.40 -7.20 14.31
N GLY A 301 16.29 -7.73 15.14
CA GLY A 301 17.61 -7.17 15.39
C GLY A 301 18.64 -7.41 14.29
N ALA A 302 18.29 -8.16 13.23
CA ALA A 302 19.21 -8.60 12.17
C ALA A 302 20.51 -9.22 12.72
N GLU A 303 20.38 -10.01 13.80
CA GLU A 303 21.54 -10.53 14.53
C GLU A 303 22.22 -11.71 13.80
N GLU A 304 23.53 -11.84 14.02
CA GLU A 304 24.28 -13.07 13.69
C GLU A 304 24.61 -13.82 14.99
N LYS A 305 23.91 -14.94 15.22
CA LYS A 305 23.95 -15.60 16.54
C LYS A 305 23.70 -17.10 16.46
N THR A 306 24.39 -17.83 17.32
CA THR A 306 24.08 -19.22 17.62
C THR A 306 23.30 -19.28 18.92
N LEU A 307 22.14 -19.92 18.90
CA LEU A 307 21.17 -20.00 19.99
C LEU A 307 20.91 -21.46 20.37
N GLU A 308 20.59 -21.68 21.64
CA GLU A 308 19.89 -22.88 22.07
C GLU A 308 18.38 -22.55 22.12
N PRO A 309 17.48 -23.47 21.75
CA PRO A 309 16.06 -23.20 21.92
C PRO A 309 15.68 -23.21 23.42
N VAL A 310 14.61 -22.51 23.75
CA VAL A 310 14.02 -22.62 25.09
C VAL A 310 13.37 -23.98 25.24
N TYR A 311 13.70 -24.69 26.32
CA TYR A 311 13.15 -26.01 26.58
C TYR A 311 12.08 -25.99 27.67
N SER A 312 10.95 -26.67 27.44
CA SER A 312 9.98 -27.05 28.49
C SER A 312 10.48 -28.24 29.28
N TYR A 313 11.16 -29.19 28.60
CA TYR A 313 11.76 -30.38 29.20
C TYR A 313 13.11 -30.63 28.55
N SER A 314 14.08 -31.08 29.36
CA SER A 314 15.42 -31.43 28.86
C SER A 314 15.78 -32.87 29.22
N GLY A 315 16.39 -33.55 28.25
CA GLY A 315 16.98 -34.85 28.46
C GLY A 315 18.42 -34.75 28.98
N LYS A 316 19.04 -35.89 29.30
CA LYS A 316 20.40 -35.93 29.81
C LYS A 316 21.44 -35.80 28.71
N SER A 317 21.11 -36.17 27.51
CA SER A 317 22.04 -36.22 26.37
C SER A 317 21.26 -36.12 25.06
N ARG A 318 21.91 -35.61 24.01
CA ARG A 318 21.39 -35.65 22.62
C ARG A 318 21.84 -36.89 21.84
N ALA A 319 22.64 -37.76 22.43
CA ALA A 319 23.05 -39.01 21.81
C ALA A 319 21.86 -39.94 21.54
N THR A 320 22.07 -40.97 20.70
CA THR A 320 21.05 -41.98 20.38
C THR A 320 20.44 -42.65 21.62
N ASN A 321 21.25 -42.81 22.70
CA ASN A 321 20.74 -43.14 24.04
C ASN A 321 20.69 -41.85 24.88
N ASP A 322 19.59 -41.13 24.80
CA ASP A 322 19.36 -39.89 25.54
C ASP A 322 19.18 -40.03 27.05
N LEU A 323 19.06 -41.28 27.57
CA LEU A 323 19.06 -41.57 28.99
C LEU A 323 20.44 -41.44 29.61
N GLY A 324 21.51 -41.59 28.81
CA GLY A 324 22.87 -41.63 29.31
C GLY A 324 23.15 -42.84 30.18
N GLY A 325 24.12 -42.73 31.10
CA GLY A 325 24.51 -43.78 32.04
C GLY A 325 24.00 -43.58 33.48
N THR A 326 23.19 -42.55 33.75
CA THR A 326 22.71 -42.23 35.09
C THR A 326 21.19 -42.21 35.10
N TYR A 327 20.61 -43.30 35.61
CA TYR A 327 19.17 -43.54 35.64
C TYR A 327 18.79 -44.50 36.74
N VAL A 328 17.50 -44.66 36.98
CA VAL A 328 16.92 -45.68 37.87
C VAL A 328 16.15 -46.66 37.00
N GLU A 329 16.42 -47.96 37.18
CA GLU A 329 15.62 -49.05 36.59
C GLU A 329 14.78 -49.69 37.69
N ILE A 330 13.50 -49.84 37.43
CA ILE A 330 12.58 -50.56 38.33
C ILE A 330 11.97 -51.73 37.56
N SER A 331 12.24 -52.95 38.03
CA SER A 331 11.57 -54.16 37.52
C SER A 331 10.36 -54.50 38.36
N ILE A 332 9.16 -54.29 37.81
CA ILE A 332 7.92 -54.65 38.47
C ILE A 332 7.85 -56.17 38.70
N ALA A 333 8.37 -56.96 37.76
CA ALA A 333 8.36 -58.41 37.88
C ALA A 333 9.35 -58.94 38.96
N ALA A 334 10.54 -58.33 39.06
CA ALA A 334 11.55 -58.67 40.06
C ALA A 334 11.34 -57.99 41.39
N GLN A 335 10.45 -56.99 41.48
CA GLN A 335 10.28 -56.11 42.65
C GLN A 335 11.59 -55.56 43.15
N THR A 336 12.47 -55.10 42.22
CA THR A 336 13.82 -54.62 42.49
C THR A 336 14.07 -53.34 41.75
N LEU A 337 14.79 -52.42 42.38
CA LEU A 337 15.25 -51.15 41.87
C LEU A 337 16.77 -51.15 41.79
N TRP A 338 17.34 -50.70 40.65
CA TRP A 338 18.73 -50.43 40.46
C TRP A 338 18.96 -48.96 40.14
N CYS A 339 19.87 -48.30 40.88
CA CYS A 339 20.35 -46.97 40.52
C CYS A 339 21.66 -47.10 39.77
N TYR A 340 21.74 -46.51 38.61
CA TYR A 340 22.96 -46.39 37.81
C TYR A 340 23.55 -45.02 37.92
N LYS A 341 24.85 -44.91 38.01
CA LYS A 341 25.63 -43.70 37.84
C LYS A 341 26.80 -44.01 36.88
N ASP A 342 26.88 -43.27 35.81
CA ASP A 342 27.88 -43.45 34.76
C ASP A 342 28.01 -44.91 34.28
N GLY A 343 26.89 -45.57 34.09
CA GLY A 343 26.77 -46.95 33.62
C GLY A 343 27.07 -48.03 34.68
N LYS A 344 27.36 -47.64 35.93
CA LYS A 344 27.66 -48.57 37.04
C LYS A 344 26.51 -48.61 38.04
N VAL A 345 26.09 -49.80 38.48
CA VAL A 345 25.12 -49.94 39.55
C VAL A 345 25.76 -49.47 40.86
N ILE A 346 25.12 -48.50 41.50
CA ILE A 346 25.53 -47.95 42.79
C ILE A 346 24.61 -48.31 43.94
N VAL A 347 23.34 -48.65 43.61
CA VAL A 347 22.33 -49.11 44.56
C VAL A 347 21.54 -50.24 43.92
N GLU A 348 21.30 -51.28 44.65
CA GLU A 348 20.33 -52.35 44.39
C GLU A 348 19.50 -52.58 45.62
N THR A 349 18.19 -52.53 45.50
CA THR A 349 17.29 -52.70 46.64
C THR A 349 15.95 -53.28 46.23
N PRO A 350 15.36 -54.16 47.07
CA PRO A 350 13.99 -54.57 46.86
C PRO A 350 13.04 -53.39 47.01
N VAL A 351 11.99 -53.38 46.19
CA VAL A 351 10.92 -52.36 46.22
C VAL A 351 9.56 -53.06 46.18
N VAL A 352 8.56 -52.33 46.63
CA VAL A 352 7.14 -52.74 46.46
C VAL A 352 6.51 -51.81 45.41
N THR A 353 6.07 -52.40 44.32
CA THR A 353 5.35 -51.65 43.28
C THR A 353 3.85 -51.67 43.52
N GLY A 354 3.10 -50.81 42.83
CA GLY A 354 1.66 -50.71 42.95
C GLY A 354 0.93 -52.01 42.62
N ASN A 355 -0.26 -52.23 43.23
CA ASN A 355 -1.10 -53.34 42.99
C ASN A 355 -2.31 -52.95 42.13
N PRO A 356 -2.39 -53.41 40.86
CA PRO A 356 -3.50 -53.08 39.96
C PRO A 356 -4.86 -53.49 40.48
N ALA A 357 -4.91 -54.65 41.22
CA ALA A 357 -6.14 -55.17 41.80
C ALA A 357 -6.73 -54.27 42.91
N ARG A 358 -5.90 -53.34 43.45
CA ARG A 358 -6.30 -52.36 44.46
C ARG A 358 -6.42 -50.93 43.89
N GLY A 359 -6.42 -50.81 42.58
CA GLY A 359 -6.50 -49.49 41.92
C GLY A 359 -5.20 -48.66 41.93
N ASN A 360 -4.08 -49.23 42.40
CA ASN A 360 -2.78 -48.55 42.49
C ASN A 360 -1.79 -49.23 41.53
N SER A 361 -1.74 -48.82 40.31
CA SER A 361 -0.79 -49.36 39.33
C SER A 361 0.48 -48.51 39.31
N THR A 362 1.67 -49.15 39.37
CA THR A 362 2.91 -48.49 38.96
C THR A 362 2.91 -48.35 37.45
N PRO A 363 3.11 -47.12 36.90
CA PRO A 363 3.22 -46.96 35.47
C PRO A 363 4.32 -47.83 34.88
N ALA A 364 3.96 -48.67 33.89
CA ALA A 364 4.89 -49.65 33.32
C ALA A 364 5.20 -49.30 31.85
N GLY A 365 6.38 -49.68 31.42
CA GLY A 365 6.79 -49.61 30.00
C GLY A 365 7.13 -48.22 29.46
N GLY A 366 7.26 -47.18 30.31
CA GLY A 366 7.65 -45.84 29.98
C GLY A 366 9.01 -45.43 30.53
N VAL A 367 9.46 -44.26 30.10
CA VAL A 367 10.64 -43.54 30.63
C VAL A 367 10.14 -42.25 31.27
N TRP A 368 10.43 -42.07 32.54
CA TRP A 368 9.87 -41.00 33.34
C TRP A 368 10.97 -40.07 33.89
N ALA A 369 10.70 -38.80 33.96
CA ALA A 369 11.56 -37.86 34.65
C ALA A 369 11.45 -38.04 36.16
N ILE A 370 12.49 -37.71 36.92
CA ILE A 370 12.41 -37.65 38.37
C ILE A 370 12.04 -36.22 38.77
N ASP A 371 10.79 -36.03 39.12
CA ASP A 371 10.25 -34.69 39.40
C ASP A 371 10.73 -34.12 40.76
N ALA A 372 10.91 -35.00 41.76
CA ALA A 372 11.33 -34.54 43.06
C ALA A 372 12.14 -35.59 43.85
N LYS A 373 13.01 -35.08 44.70
CA LYS A 373 13.70 -35.86 45.75
C LYS A 373 13.31 -35.29 47.09
N LYS A 374 12.68 -36.08 47.93
CA LYS A 374 12.21 -35.63 49.25
C LYS A 374 12.48 -36.70 50.31
N SER A 375 13.05 -36.29 51.45
CA SER A 375 13.25 -37.17 52.62
C SER A 375 13.16 -36.31 53.89
N PRO A 376 12.29 -36.61 54.87
CA PRO A 376 11.24 -37.63 54.79
C PRO A 376 10.11 -37.23 53.79
N ALA A 377 9.37 -38.19 53.31
CA ALA A 377 8.24 -37.93 52.41
C ALA A 377 6.99 -38.60 52.99
N THR A 378 5.84 -37.92 52.89
CA THR A 378 4.53 -38.45 53.21
C THR A 378 3.86 -38.92 51.93
N LEU A 379 3.50 -40.20 51.87
CA LEU A 379 2.74 -40.77 50.76
C LEU A 379 1.32 -41.09 51.27
N GLY A 380 0.35 -40.29 50.83
CA GLY A 380 -1.00 -40.36 51.39
C GLY A 380 -1.01 -39.91 52.87
N ASN A 381 -1.44 -40.79 53.76
CA ASN A 381 -1.47 -40.54 55.21
C ASN A 381 -0.33 -41.24 55.98
N MET A 382 0.70 -41.73 55.30
CA MET A 382 1.85 -42.40 55.93
C MET A 382 3.14 -41.58 55.75
N GLU A 383 3.84 -41.30 56.86
CA GLU A 383 5.22 -40.84 56.81
C GLU A 383 6.14 -42.02 56.47
N ILE A 384 7.01 -41.84 55.48
CA ILE A 384 8.02 -42.84 55.12
C ILE A 384 9.41 -42.24 55.32
#